data_07a745b0960a6f85ec0b46cd0a2e6977
#
_entry.id   07a745b0960a6f85ec0b46cd0a2e6977
#
_cell.length_a   1.000
_cell.length_b   1.000
_cell.length_c   1.000
_cell.angle_alpha   90.00
_cell.angle_beta   90.00
_cell.angle_gamma   90.00
#
_symmetry.space_group_name_H-M   'P 1'
#
loop_
_entity.id
_entity.type
_entity.pdbx_description
1 polymer ?
#
loop_
_entity_poly.entity_id
_entity_poly.type
_entity_poly.pdbx_seq_one_letter_code
_entity_poly.pdbx_strand_id
1 'polypeptide(L)'
;MLFLHKISSSREKSQTKVSSTLNNMSDFYKTLKGVSQGIYKEKMSKFIAIAQPAQSADEAKALIKQIANKYHDARHCCWAYMIGTQCNEYLSSDNGEPSGTAGKPILGQINSFGLTNVVIAVVRYFGGIKLGTSGLIVAYREAARAAIEAGEILECHEQATLSFTFPYLAMNDVMKLVKAGELRVLSQQFDNVCSMTIETDADKLPPLRDRIEAIDGVTVNE
;
A
#
# COMPACT_ATOMS: atom_id res chain seq x y z
N MET A 1 -28.12 -36.77 63.63
CA MET A 1 -27.75 -37.90 62.79
C MET A 1 -27.19 -37.41 61.45
N LEU A 2 -25.93 -37.66 61.32
CA LEU A 2 -25.04 -37.25 60.23
C LEU A 2 -25.54 -37.62 58.85
N PHE A 3 -25.28 -36.79 57.82
CA PHE A 3 -24.61 -37.26 56.60
C PHE A 3 -23.96 -36.09 55.87
N LEU A 4 -22.63 -36.10 55.93
CA LEU A 4 -21.75 -35.27 55.08
C LEU A 4 -21.76 -35.81 53.65
N HIS A 5 -21.94 -34.93 52.65
CA HIS A 5 -21.58 -35.25 51.30
C HIS A 5 -20.51 -34.27 50.80
N LYS A 6 -19.35 -34.84 50.58
CA LYS A 6 -18.19 -34.24 49.88
C LYS A 6 -18.56 -33.87 48.45
N ILE A 7 -18.41 -32.62 48.08
CA ILE A 7 -18.39 -32.23 46.66
C ILE A 7 -16.95 -31.95 46.26
N SER A 8 -16.45 -32.86 45.43
CA SER A 8 -15.15 -32.79 44.78
C SER A 8 -15.16 -31.67 43.76
N SER A 9 -14.21 -30.76 43.92
CA SER A 9 -13.94 -29.68 42.95
C SER A 9 -13.09 -30.23 41.82
N SER A 10 -13.68 -30.41 40.65
CA SER A 10 -12.93 -30.60 39.41
C SER A 10 -12.84 -29.25 38.70
N ARG A 11 -11.71 -28.58 38.89
CA ARG A 11 -11.31 -27.44 38.03
C ARG A 11 -10.82 -28.01 36.71
N GLU A 12 -11.66 -28.00 35.70
CA GLU A 12 -11.23 -28.13 34.32
C GLU A 12 -10.56 -26.83 33.87
N LYS A 13 -9.26 -26.92 33.63
CA LYS A 13 -8.49 -25.89 32.98
C LYS A 13 -8.88 -25.85 31.48
N SER A 14 -9.72 -24.93 31.16
CA SER A 14 -9.98 -24.54 29.77
C SER A 14 -8.70 -23.92 29.21
N GLN A 15 -7.91 -24.70 28.49
CA GLN A 15 -6.81 -24.19 27.66
C GLN A 15 -7.42 -23.57 26.44
N THR A 16 -7.56 -22.24 26.46
CA THR A 16 -7.85 -21.44 25.28
C THR A 16 -6.67 -21.58 24.33
N LYS A 17 -6.82 -22.40 23.28
CA LYS A 17 -5.96 -22.41 22.12
C LYS A 17 -6.10 -21.03 21.46
N VAL A 18 -5.13 -20.16 21.70
CA VAL A 18 -4.92 -18.98 20.87
C VAL A 18 -4.46 -19.52 19.52
N SER A 19 -5.42 -19.65 18.61
CA SER A 19 -5.13 -19.88 17.19
C SER A 19 -4.42 -18.62 16.70
N SER A 20 -3.10 -18.71 16.57
CA SER A 20 -2.31 -17.74 15.83
C SER A 20 -2.75 -17.86 14.36
N THR A 21 -3.73 -17.07 13.98
CA THR A 21 -3.99 -16.76 12.58
C THR A 21 -2.78 -15.97 12.10
N LEU A 22 -1.80 -16.67 11.54
CA LEU A 22 -0.80 -16.08 10.68
C LEU A 22 -1.60 -15.40 9.55
N ASN A 23 -1.78 -14.09 9.67
CA ASN A 23 -2.17 -13.28 8.54
C ASN A 23 -1.11 -13.56 7.46
N ASN A 24 -1.50 -14.23 6.39
CA ASN A 24 -0.77 -14.22 5.14
C ASN A 24 -0.79 -12.76 4.65
N MET A 25 0.13 -11.95 5.16
CA MET A 25 0.47 -10.67 4.55
C MET A 25 1.10 -11.04 3.22
N SER A 26 0.46 -10.65 2.14
CA SER A 26 1.04 -10.84 0.81
C SER A 26 2.34 -10.04 0.75
N ASP A 27 3.43 -10.72 0.36
CA ASP A 27 4.77 -10.12 0.25
C ASP A 27 4.84 -9.06 -0.86
N PHE A 28 3.70 -8.76 -1.49
CA PHE A 28 3.57 -7.76 -2.54
C PHE A 28 2.33 -6.90 -2.35
N TYR A 29 2.38 -5.68 -2.85
CA TYR A 29 1.27 -4.76 -2.96
C TYR A 29 1.00 -4.38 -4.42
N LYS A 30 -0.23 -3.90 -4.70
CA LYS A 30 -0.62 -3.45 -6.04
C LYS A 30 -0.73 -1.93 -6.07
N THR A 31 -0.19 -1.34 -7.13
CA THR A 31 -0.30 0.10 -7.39
C THR A 31 -0.46 0.37 -8.88
N LEU A 32 -0.65 1.63 -9.27
CA LEU A 32 -0.66 2.02 -10.68
C LEU A 32 0.75 2.35 -11.15
N LYS A 33 1.09 1.98 -12.37
CA LYS A 33 2.38 2.33 -13.01
C LYS A 33 2.51 3.81 -13.29
N GLY A 34 1.39 4.48 -13.55
CA GLY A 34 1.39 5.88 -13.94
C GLY A 34 -0.02 6.48 -13.92
N VAL A 35 -0.14 7.66 -14.52
CA VAL A 35 -1.41 8.38 -14.59
C VAL A 35 -2.35 7.70 -15.58
N SER A 36 -3.58 7.48 -15.17
CA SER A 36 -4.67 6.99 -16.01
C SER A 36 -5.92 7.84 -15.85
N GLN A 37 -6.81 7.81 -16.84
CA GLN A 37 -8.02 8.61 -16.85
C GLN A 37 -9.22 7.77 -17.29
N GLY A 38 -10.32 7.89 -16.54
CA GLY A 38 -11.61 7.32 -16.89
C GLY A 38 -12.68 8.39 -17.01
N ILE A 39 -13.70 8.13 -17.81
CA ILE A 39 -14.84 9.03 -17.98
C ILE A 39 -16.13 8.23 -17.84
N TYR A 40 -17.02 8.75 -16.99
CA TYR A 40 -18.38 8.23 -16.86
C TYR A 40 -19.39 9.35 -17.12
N LYS A 41 -20.49 9.04 -17.78
CA LYS A 41 -21.57 10.00 -18.08
C LYS A 41 -22.92 9.45 -17.63
N GLU A 42 -23.70 10.28 -16.93
CA GLU A 42 -25.04 9.93 -16.47
C GLU A 42 -25.93 11.17 -16.49
N LYS A 43 -27.10 11.07 -17.14
CA LYS A 43 -28.09 12.15 -17.22
C LYS A 43 -27.45 13.52 -17.53
N MET A 44 -26.69 13.60 -18.61
CA MET A 44 -25.95 14.79 -19.05
C MET A 44 -24.80 15.24 -18.13
N SER A 45 -24.66 14.71 -16.92
CA SER A 45 -23.50 14.95 -16.08
C SER A 45 -22.29 14.16 -16.59
N LYS A 46 -21.08 14.77 -16.50
CA LYS A 46 -19.79 14.16 -16.89
C LYS A 46 -18.89 14.06 -15.67
N PHE A 47 -18.38 12.87 -15.43
CA PHE A 47 -17.43 12.57 -14.38
C PHE A 47 -16.09 12.18 -15.03
N ILE A 48 -15.02 12.88 -14.70
CA ILE A 48 -13.67 12.61 -15.19
C ILE A 48 -12.85 12.19 -13.99
N ALA A 49 -12.43 10.93 -13.95
CA ALA A 49 -11.57 10.39 -12.93
C ALA A 49 -10.13 10.37 -13.41
N ILE A 50 -9.22 10.83 -12.57
CA ILE A 50 -7.79 10.73 -12.75
C ILE A 50 -7.25 9.90 -11.62
N ALA A 51 -6.59 8.78 -11.96
CA ALA A 51 -5.92 7.88 -11.03
C ALA A 51 -4.42 7.91 -11.28
N GLN A 52 -3.62 7.95 -10.22
CA GLN A 52 -2.17 8.01 -10.35
C GLN A 52 -1.48 7.53 -9.06
N PRO A 53 -0.22 7.03 -9.16
CA PRO A 53 0.55 6.64 -7.98
C PRO A 53 0.84 7.85 -7.09
N ALA A 54 0.94 7.59 -5.78
CA ALA A 54 1.37 8.55 -4.76
C ALA A 54 2.03 7.79 -3.61
N GLN A 55 3.23 8.21 -3.18
CA GLN A 55 4.01 7.51 -2.17
C GLN A 55 3.78 8.04 -0.73
N SER A 56 3.10 9.18 -0.60
CA SER A 56 2.75 9.78 0.69
C SER A 56 1.43 10.54 0.63
N ALA A 57 0.82 10.78 1.81
CA ALA A 57 -0.38 11.60 1.90
C ALA A 57 -0.16 13.03 1.43
N ASP A 58 1.03 13.58 1.63
CA ASP A 58 1.33 14.94 1.19
C ASP A 58 1.48 15.03 -0.32
N GLU A 59 2.09 14.02 -0.96
CA GLU A 59 2.11 13.90 -2.41
C GLU A 59 0.68 13.74 -2.97
N ALA A 60 -0.13 12.85 -2.38
CA ALA A 60 -1.52 12.68 -2.79
C ALA A 60 -2.32 14.01 -2.73
N LYS A 61 -2.16 14.78 -1.64
CA LYS A 61 -2.80 16.10 -1.51
C LYS A 61 -2.29 17.10 -2.55
N ALA A 62 -0.99 17.10 -2.84
CA ALA A 62 -0.42 17.96 -3.89
C ALA A 62 -0.98 17.62 -5.27
N LEU A 63 -1.09 16.33 -5.60
CA LEU A 63 -1.68 15.85 -6.85
C LEU A 63 -3.17 16.19 -6.97
N ILE A 64 -3.94 16.03 -5.89
CA ILE A 64 -5.35 16.44 -5.83
C ILE A 64 -5.47 17.95 -6.14
N LYS A 65 -4.62 18.78 -5.54
CA LYS A 65 -4.61 20.22 -5.78
C LYS A 65 -4.26 20.56 -7.24
N GLN A 66 -3.32 19.85 -7.84
CA GLN A 66 -2.99 20.03 -9.27
C GLN A 66 -4.18 19.68 -10.17
N ILE A 67 -4.89 18.57 -9.87
CA ILE A 67 -6.09 18.19 -10.63
C ILE A 67 -7.20 19.23 -10.45
N ALA A 68 -7.46 19.68 -9.22
CA ALA A 68 -8.47 20.71 -8.96
C ALA A 68 -8.16 22.03 -9.69
N ASN A 69 -6.89 22.44 -9.74
CA ASN A 69 -6.46 23.62 -10.47
C ASN A 69 -6.62 23.45 -12.00
N LYS A 70 -6.32 22.26 -12.54
CA LYS A 70 -6.49 21.95 -13.96
C LYS A 70 -7.96 22.01 -14.40
N TYR A 71 -8.88 21.59 -13.52
CA TYR A 71 -10.32 21.56 -13.75
C TYR A 71 -11.05 22.59 -12.86
N HIS A 72 -10.51 23.81 -12.79
CA HIS A 72 -10.99 24.89 -11.92
C HIS A 72 -12.43 25.34 -12.22
N ASP A 73 -12.95 25.04 -13.41
CA ASP A 73 -14.32 25.28 -13.86
C ASP A 73 -15.29 24.17 -13.42
N ALA A 74 -14.80 23.05 -12.89
CA ALA A 74 -15.62 22.00 -12.35
C ALA A 74 -16.17 22.36 -10.96
N ARG A 75 -17.43 22.04 -10.70
CA ARG A 75 -18.08 22.37 -9.42
C ARG A 75 -17.57 21.55 -8.25
N HIS A 76 -17.19 20.30 -8.49
CA HIS A 76 -16.74 19.34 -7.49
C HIS A 76 -15.50 18.58 -7.97
N CYS A 77 -14.54 18.42 -7.08
CA CYS A 77 -13.37 17.56 -7.26
C CYS A 77 -13.28 16.63 -6.05
N CYS A 78 -14.01 15.53 -6.09
CA CYS A 78 -14.05 14.53 -5.01
C CYS A 78 -12.89 13.56 -5.17
N TRP A 79 -12.37 13.03 -4.07
CA TRP A 79 -11.16 12.23 -4.14
C TRP A 79 -11.05 11.22 -3.00
N ALA A 80 -10.18 10.23 -3.21
CA ALA A 80 -9.69 9.33 -2.17
C ALA A 80 -8.25 8.92 -2.47
N TYR A 81 -7.50 8.59 -1.42
CA TYR A 81 -6.19 7.96 -1.53
C TYR A 81 -6.03 6.83 -0.52
N MET A 82 -5.12 5.93 -0.83
CA MET A 82 -4.64 4.85 0.02
C MET A 82 -3.12 4.83 -0.07
N ILE A 83 -2.42 4.85 1.07
CA ILE A 83 -0.96 4.94 1.17
C ILE A 83 -0.44 3.86 2.11
N GLY A 84 0.78 3.41 1.83
CA GLY A 84 1.50 2.40 2.61
C GLY A 84 1.22 0.98 2.14
N THR A 85 2.23 0.12 2.18
CA THR A 85 2.14 -1.29 1.75
C THR A 85 1.10 -2.06 2.53
N GLN A 86 0.83 -1.64 3.78
CA GLN A 86 -0.18 -2.21 4.68
C GLN A 86 -1.56 -1.53 4.57
N CYS A 87 -1.77 -0.61 3.62
CA CYS A 87 -3.02 0.15 3.46
C CYS A 87 -3.48 0.87 4.74
N ASN A 88 -2.56 1.33 5.58
CA ASN A 88 -2.83 1.86 6.91
C ASN A 88 -3.11 3.36 6.94
N GLU A 89 -2.83 4.08 5.86
CA GLU A 89 -3.14 5.50 5.74
C GLU A 89 -4.06 5.75 4.54
N TYR A 90 -5.29 6.19 4.82
CA TYR A 90 -6.25 6.53 3.78
C TYR A 90 -7.13 7.71 4.17
N LEU A 91 -7.59 8.43 3.18
CA LEU A 91 -8.55 9.51 3.37
C LEU A 91 -9.42 9.67 2.12
N SER A 92 -10.63 10.18 2.32
CA SER A 92 -11.54 10.49 1.22
C SER A 92 -12.34 11.77 1.49
N SER A 93 -12.78 12.44 0.42
CA SER A 93 -13.54 13.69 0.51
C SER A 93 -14.62 13.75 -0.55
N ASP A 94 -15.81 14.16 -0.12
CA ASP A 94 -16.95 14.42 -1.00
C ASP A 94 -16.90 15.83 -1.63
N ASN A 95 -16.07 16.73 -1.13
CA ASN A 95 -15.81 18.09 -1.65
C ASN A 95 -17.08 18.81 -2.18
N GLY A 96 -18.07 18.96 -1.30
CA GLY A 96 -19.32 19.66 -1.56
C GLY A 96 -20.44 18.82 -2.19
N GLU A 97 -20.21 17.55 -2.51
CA GLU A 97 -21.28 16.61 -2.77
C GLU A 97 -21.94 16.14 -1.44
N PRO A 98 -23.14 15.56 -1.45
CA PRO A 98 -23.75 15.01 -0.26
C PRO A 98 -22.85 13.98 0.43
N SER A 99 -22.83 13.99 1.75
CA SER A 99 -21.93 13.12 2.54
C SER A 99 -22.01 11.64 2.15
N GLY A 100 -20.85 11.02 1.88
CA GLY A 100 -20.71 9.61 1.54
C GLY A 100 -21.09 9.24 0.12
N THR A 101 -21.39 10.22 -0.76
CA THR A 101 -21.86 9.92 -2.12
C THR A 101 -20.73 9.92 -3.16
N ALA A 102 -19.54 10.39 -2.83
CA ALA A 102 -18.41 10.51 -3.74
C ALA A 102 -17.12 9.90 -3.18
N GLY A 103 -16.58 10.44 -2.11
CA GLY A 103 -15.28 10.02 -1.57
C GLY A 103 -15.26 8.55 -1.15
N LYS A 104 -16.28 8.08 -0.42
CA LYS A 104 -16.40 6.67 -0.03
C LYS A 104 -16.54 5.71 -1.23
N PRO A 105 -17.38 5.97 -2.25
CA PRO A 105 -17.43 5.19 -3.49
C PRO A 105 -16.06 5.11 -4.20
N ILE A 106 -15.30 6.21 -4.27
CA ILE A 106 -13.95 6.23 -4.86
C ILE A 106 -13.01 5.33 -4.06
N LEU A 107 -12.95 5.50 -2.73
CA LEU A 107 -12.14 4.66 -1.84
C LEU A 107 -12.52 3.19 -1.95
N GLY A 108 -13.81 2.90 -2.07
CA GLY A 108 -14.32 1.56 -2.28
C GLY A 108 -13.77 0.90 -3.54
N GLN A 109 -13.50 1.67 -4.61
CA GLN A 109 -12.87 1.13 -5.81
C GLN A 109 -11.37 0.86 -5.60
N ILE A 110 -10.64 1.74 -4.93
CA ILE A 110 -9.25 1.48 -4.55
C ILE A 110 -9.16 0.14 -3.80
N ASN A 111 -10.03 -0.06 -2.80
CA ASN A 111 -10.09 -1.29 -2.02
C ASN A 111 -10.47 -2.52 -2.86
N SER A 112 -11.44 -2.40 -3.76
CA SER A 112 -11.93 -3.53 -4.56
C SER A 112 -10.89 -4.07 -5.56
N PHE A 113 -9.98 -3.21 -6.01
CA PHE A 113 -8.84 -3.58 -6.84
C PHE A 113 -7.59 -3.96 -6.02
N GLY A 114 -7.64 -3.85 -4.69
CA GLY A 114 -6.53 -4.12 -3.79
C GLY A 114 -5.34 -3.18 -3.99
N LEU A 115 -5.61 -1.93 -4.38
CA LEU A 115 -4.57 -0.95 -4.66
C LEU A 115 -4.15 -0.20 -3.40
N THR A 116 -2.87 0.13 -3.35
CA THR A 116 -2.30 1.10 -2.40
C THR A 116 -1.29 1.99 -3.10
N ASN A 117 -0.74 2.98 -2.39
CA ASN A 117 0.14 4.00 -2.95
C ASN A 117 -0.48 4.65 -4.19
N VAL A 118 -1.77 5.02 -4.09
CA VAL A 118 -2.58 5.55 -5.17
C VAL A 118 -3.50 6.66 -4.67
N VAL A 119 -3.72 7.66 -5.54
CA VAL A 119 -4.75 8.69 -5.38
C VAL A 119 -5.67 8.69 -6.60
N ILE A 120 -6.97 8.84 -6.36
CA ILE A 120 -7.98 9.02 -7.40
C ILE A 120 -8.77 10.27 -7.11
N ALA A 121 -8.79 11.21 -8.05
CA ALA A 121 -9.63 12.39 -8.02
C ALA A 121 -10.65 12.35 -9.16
N VAL A 122 -11.91 12.64 -8.84
CA VAL A 122 -13.01 12.66 -9.80
C VAL A 122 -13.62 14.05 -9.84
N VAL A 123 -13.53 14.70 -10.97
CA VAL A 123 -14.16 16.00 -11.24
C VAL A 123 -15.52 15.81 -11.90
N ARG A 124 -16.50 16.58 -11.46
CA ARG A 124 -17.85 16.52 -11.98
C ARG A 124 -18.28 17.81 -12.65
N TYR A 125 -18.80 17.67 -13.87
CA TYR A 125 -19.57 18.69 -14.59
C TYR A 125 -21.04 18.33 -14.52
N PHE A 126 -21.84 19.22 -13.92
CA PHE A 126 -23.29 19.03 -13.77
C PHE A 126 -24.02 19.21 -15.09
N GLY A 127 -24.87 18.27 -15.45
CA GLY A 127 -25.62 18.27 -16.72
C GLY A 127 -27.06 18.83 -16.62
N GLY A 128 -27.39 19.56 -15.55
CA GLY A 128 -28.73 20.13 -15.38
C GLY A 128 -29.75 19.20 -14.71
N ILE A 129 -29.52 17.87 -14.67
CA ILE A 129 -30.44 16.89 -14.08
C ILE A 129 -29.82 16.31 -12.80
N LYS A 130 -30.54 16.40 -11.68
CA LYS A 130 -30.11 15.82 -10.39
C LYS A 130 -30.10 14.29 -10.46
N LEU A 131 -29.01 13.67 -10.02
CA LEU A 131 -28.87 12.20 -9.98
C LEU A 131 -29.47 11.57 -8.73
N GLY A 132 -29.61 12.34 -7.64
CA GLY A 132 -29.87 11.83 -6.31
C GLY A 132 -28.65 11.14 -5.68
N THR A 133 -28.75 10.78 -4.40
CA THR A 133 -27.63 10.19 -3.65
C THR A 133 -27.20 8.84 -4.24
N SER A 134 -28.12 7.96 -4.57
CA SER A 134 -27.83 6.65 -5.18
C SER A 134 -27.16 6.78 -6.56
N GLY A 135 -27.64 7.71 -7.39
CA GLY A 135 -27.06 7.96 -8.71
C GLY A 135 -25.65 8.54 -8.62
N LEU A 136 -25.38 9.41 -7.64
CA LEU A 136 -24.03 9.93 -7.38
C LEU A 136 -23.07 8.82 -6.94
N ILE A 137 -23.47 7.96 -6.00
CA ILE A 137 -22.67 6.82 -5.55
C ILE A 137 -22.25 5.94 -6.73
N VAL A 138 -23.19 5.61 -7.61
CA VAL A 138 -22.89 4.82 -8.81
C VAL A 138 -21.94 5.57 -9.73
N ALA A 139 -22.19 6.85 -10.00
CA ALA A 139 -21.42 7.62 -10.95
C ALA A 139 -19.94 7.82 -10.52
N TYR A 140 -19.70 8.13 -9.24
CA TYR A 140 -18.35 8.26 -8.70
C TYR A 140 -17.61 6.92 -8.67
N ARG A 141 -18.30 5.82 -8.32
CA ARG A 141 -17.76 4.48 -8.36
C ARG A 141 -17.35 4.08 -9.77
N GLU A 142 -18.23 4.21 -10.75
CA GLU A 142 -17.96 3.79 -12.13
C GLU A 142 -16.89 4.68 -12.79
N ALA A 143 -16.84 5.97 -12.47
CA ALA A 143 -15.77 6.85 -12.95
C ALA A 143 -14.40 6.42 -12.39
N ALA A 144 -14.31 6.16 -11.09
CA ALA A 144 -13.09 5.68 -10.46
C ALA A 144 -12.66 4.32 -11.01
N ARG A 145 -13.60 3.39 -11.17
CA ARG A 145 -13.36 2.09 -11.80
C ARG A 145 -12.79 2.23 -13.20
N ALA A 146 -13.41 3.06 -14.05
CA ALA A 146 -12.96 3.28 -15.42
C ALA A 146 -11.53 3.85 -15.48
N ALA A 147 -11.14 4.70 -14.50
CA ALA A 147 -9.77 5.22 -14.44
C ALA A 147 -8.76 4.13 -14.04
N ILE A 148 -9.11 3.25 -13.09
CA ILE A 148 -8.24 2.12 -12.71
C ILE A 148 -8.09 1.14 -13.87
N GLU A 149 -9.19 0.76 -14.52
CA GLU A 149 -9.20 -0.19 -15.65
C GLU A 149 -8.43 0.35 -16.89
N ALA A 150 -8.35 1.66 -17.05
CA ALA A 150 -7.56 2.30 -18.09
C ALA A 150 -6.05 2.36 -17.77
N GLY A 151 -5.67 2.08 -16.54
CA GLY A 151 -4.28 2.08 -16.07
C GLY A 151 -3.64 0.70 -16.12
N GLU A 152 -2.31 0.68 -16.04
CA GLU A 152 -1.53 -0.55 -15.83
C GLU A 152 -1.30 -0.75 -14.34
N ILE A 153 -1.76 -1.89 -13.80
CA ILE A 153 -1.54 -2.25 -12.39
C ILE A 153 -0.22 -2.99 -12.29
N LEU A 154 0.65 -2.56 -11.39
CA LEU A 154 1.90 -3.22 -11.03
C LEU A 154 1.73 -3.99 -9.72
N GLU A 155 2.31 -5.17 -9.66
CA GLU A 155 2.60 -5.88 -8.41
C GLU A 155 4.03 -5.54 -7.99
N CYS A 156 4.18 -4.96 -6.81
CA CYS A 156 5.45 -4.48 -6.27
C CYS A 156 5.74 -5.21 -4.96
N HIS A 157 6.99 -5.59 -4.76
CA HIS A 157 7.47 -6.09 -3.48
C HIS A 157 7.96 -4.93 -2.61
N GLU A 158 7.73 -5.01 -1.32
CA GLU A 158 8.32 -4.07 -0.38
C GLU A 158 9.84 -4.26 -0.39
N GLN A 159 10.59 -3.17 -0.54
CA GLN A 159 12.05 -3.22 -0.58
C GLN A 159 12.61 -2.93 0.80
N ALA A 160 13.64 -3.69 1.18
CA ALA A 160 14.39 -3.49 2.40
C ALA A 160 15.88 -3.35 2.10
N THR A 161 16.56 -2.57 2.93
CA THR A 161 18.00 -2.35 2.80
C THR A 161 18.76 -3.03 3.92
N LEU A 162 19.95 -3.52 3.62
CA LEU A 162 20.89 -4.06 4.61
C LEU A 162 22.25 -3.41 4.42
N SER A 163 22.77 -2.82 5.50
CA SER A 163 24.10 -2.25 5.56
C SER A 163 25.01 -3.11 6.43
N PHE A 164 26.21 -3.39 5.96
CA PHE A 164 27.17 -4.20 6.69
C PHE A 164 28.61 -3.81 6.38
N THR A 165 29.51 -4.14 7.29
CA THR A 165 30.95 -3.94 7.16
C THR A 165 31.68 -5.27 7.18
N PHE A 166 32.82 -5.35 6.52
CA PHE A 166 33.60 -6.58 6.43
C PHE A 166 35.07 -6.31 6.14
N PRO A 167 36.00 -7.21 6.55
CA PRO A 167 37.41 -7.10 6.21
C PRO A 167 37.63 -7.43 4.73
N TYR A 168 38.68 -6.90 4.14
CA TYR A 168 39.04 -7.15 2.73
C TYR A 168 39.16 -8.65 2.38
N LEU A 169 39.55 -9.48 3.34
CA LEU A 169 39.66 -10.94 3.16
C LEU A 169 38.30 -11.60 2.88
N ALA A 170 37.21 -11.05 3.38
CA ALA A 170 35.83 -11.56 3.16
C ALA A 170 35.24 -11.09 1.81
N MET A 171 35.90 -10.20 1.07
CA MET A 171 35.44 -9.61 -0.17
C MET A 171 34.90 -10.63 -1.17
N ASN A 172 35.65 -11.72 -1.41
CA ASN A 172 35.26 -12.72 -2.40
C ASN A 172 33.96 -13.42 -2.03
N ASP A 173 33.75 -13.73 -0.75
CA ASP A 173 32.55 -14.44 -0.29
C ASP A 173 31.34 -13.51 -0.26
N VAL A 174 31.50 -12.26 0.17
CA VAL A 174 30.47 -11.22 0.06
C VAL A 174 30.06 -11.02 -1.40
N MET A 175 31.02 -10.85 -2.33
CA MET A 175 30.72 -10.63 -3.74
C MET A 175 30.06 -11.83 -4.42
N LYS A 176 30.42 -13.06 -4.02
CA LYS A 176 29.73 -14.28 -4.50
C LYS A 176 28.27 -14.26 -4.06
N LEU A 177 27.99 -13.90 -2.79
CA LEU A 177 26.64 -13.85 -2.25
C LEU A 177 25.79 -12.77 -2.94
N VAL A 178 26.36 -11.57 -3.14
CA VAL A 178 25.69 -10.46 -3.83
C VAL A 178 25.33 -10.84 -5.27
N LYS A 179 26.26 -11.46 -6.01
CA LYS A 179 26.02 -11.92 -7.39
C LYS A 179 25.00 -13.07 -7.46
N ALA A 180 25.13 -14.07 -6.58
CA ALA A 180 24.22 -15.21 -6.56
C ALA A 180 22.77 -14.82 -6.20
N GLY A 181 22.59 -13.77 -5.39
CA GLY A 181 21.29 -13.23 -4.99
C GLY A 181 20.74 -12.17 -5.95
N GLU A 182 21.50 -11.80 -7.00
CA GLU A 182 21.13 -10.69 -7.91
C GLU A 182 20.79 -9.39 -7.15
N LEU A 183 21.49 -9.15 -6.02
CA LEU A 183 21.19 -8.06 -5.12
C LEU A 183 21.60 -6.71 -5.70
N ARG A 184 20.76 -5.71 -5.51
CA ARG A 184 21.07 -4.35 -5.92
C ARG A 184 21.99 -3.69 -4.90
N VAL A 185 23.20 -3.32 -5.31
CA VAL A 185 24.13 -2.58 -4.48
C VAL A 185 23.79 -1.09 -4.56
N LEU A 186 23.42 -0.48 -3.43
CA LEU A 186 23.10 0.94 -3.33
C LEU A 186 24.36 1.78 -3.08
N SER A 187 25.27 1.28 -2.22
CA SER A 187 26.55 1.90 -1.94
C SER A 187 27.60 0.85 -1.59
N GLN A 188 28.84 1.16 -1.88
CA GLN A 188 29.98 0.34 -1.49
C GLN A 188 31.22 1.23 -1.29
N GLN A 189 32.04 0.89 -0.29
CA GLN A 189 33.30 1.55 -0.01
C GLN A 189 34.34 0.49 0.36
N PHE A 190 35.51 0.59 -0.23
CA PHE A 190 36.59 -0.38 -0.08
C PHE A 190 37.83 0.31 0.48
N ASP A 191 37.91 0.34 1.82
CA ASP A 191 39.03 0.83 2.60
C ASP A 191 39.61 -0.30 3.46
N ASN A 192 40.32 0.03 4.53
CA ASN A 192 40.81 -0.94 5.51
C ASN A 192 39.67 -1.78 6.12
N VAL A 193 38.51 -1.18 6.28
CA VAL A 193 37.24 -1.85 6.57
C VAL A 193 36.32 -1.52 5.40
N CYS A 194 35.88 -2.56 4.70
CA CYS A 194 34.94 -2.40 3.60
C CYS A 194 33.51 -2.24 4.13
N SER A 195 32.70 -1.43 3.46
CA SER A 195 31.27 -1.30 3.76
C SER A 195 30.43 -1.47 2.50
N MET A 196 29.24 -2.00 2.67
CA MET A 196 28.29 -2.18 1.58
C MET A 196 26.86 -2.01 2.09
N THR A 197 26.02 -1.39 1.25
CA THR A 197 24.56 -1.34 1.45
C THR A 197 23.90 -1.97 0.24
N ILE A 198 23.06 -2.94 0.48
CA ILE A 198 22.29 -3.67 -0.55
C ILE A 198 20.81 -3.47 -0.34
N GLU A 199 20.06 -3.61 -1.41
CA GLU A 199 18.60 -3.59 -1.44
C GLU A 199 18.09 -4.96 -1.92
N THR A 200 17.05 -5.46 -1.27
CA THR A 200 16.37 -6.71 -1.61
C THR A 200 14.91 -6.63 -1.24
N ASP A 201 14.10 -7.58 -1.72
CA ASP A 201 12.72 -7.71 -1.27
C ASP A 201 12.69 -7.97 0.25
N ALA A 202 11.75 -7.35 0.95
CA ALA A 202 11.69 -7.39 2.42
C ALA A 202 11.53 -8.81 2.98
N ASP A 203 10.80 -9.68 2.27
CA ASP A 203 10.62 -11.10 2.61
C ASP A 203 11.92 -11.92 2.50
N LYS A 204 12.83 -11.52 1.60
CA LYS A 204 14.13 -12.16 1.39
C LYS A 204 15.21 -11.67 2.36
N LEU A 205 14.95 -10.55 3.07
CA LEU A 205 15.95 -9.95 3.95
C LEU A 205 16.38 -10.84 5.11
N PRO A 206 15.48 -11.51 5.89
CA PRO A 206 15.88 -12.32 7.03
C PRO A 206 16.85 -13.46 6.66
N PRO A 207 16.54 -14.35 5.69
CA PRO A 207 17.46 -15.41 5.30
C PRO A 207 18.74 -14.89 4.64
N LEU A 208 18.71 -13.72 4.01
CA LEU A 208 19.89 -13.08 3.45
C LEU A 208 20.81 -12.54 4.55
N ARG A 209 20.23 -11.91 5.58
CA ARG A 209 20.95 -11.42 6.75
C ARG A 209 21.72 -12.55 7.43
N ASP A 210 21.05 -13.66 7.70
CA ASP A 210 21.68 -14.85 8.31
C ASP A 210 22.87 -15.34 7.50
N ARG A 211 22.76 -15.36 6.17
CA ARG A 211 23.85 -15.77 5.27
C ARG A 211 25.02 -14.79 5.24
N ILE A 212 24.74 -13.49 5.35
CA ILE A 212 25.77 -12.44 5.41
C ILE A 212 26.51 -12.50 6.75
N GLU A 213 25.78 -12.65 7.86
CA GLU A 213 26.35 -12.78 9.21
C GLU A 213 27.19 -14.06 9.39
N ALA A 214 26.91 -15.09 8.61
CA ALA A 214 27.69 -16.33 8.61
C ALA A 214 29.08 -16.20 7.94
N ILE A 215 29.35 -15.10 7.22
CA ILE A 215 30.68 -14.84 6.63
C ILE A 215 31.59 -14.30 7.73
N ASP A 216 32.76 -14.93 7.89
CA ASP A 216 33.72 -14.55 8.93
C ASP A 216 34.16 -13.09 8.84
N GLY A 217 34.06 -12.39 9.97
CA GLY A 217 34.41 -10.96 10.09
C GLY A 217 33.42 -9.97 9.56
N VAL A 218 32.25 -10.39 9.06
CA VAL A 218 31.16 -9.48 8.66
C VAL A 218 30.39 -9.01 9.89
N THR A 219 30.06 -7.73 9.92
CA THR A 219 29.21 -7.10 10.94
C THR A 219 28.07 -6.37 10.25
N VAL A 220 26.82 -6.77 10.54
CA VAL A 220 25.63 -6.08 10.05
C VAL A 220 25.41 -4.84 10.92
N ASN A 221 25.16 -3.71 10.26
CA ASN A 221 24.81 -2.45 10.92
C ASN A 221 23.30 -2.38 11.10
N GLU A 222 22.87 -1.94 12.29
CA GLU A 222 21.43 -1.69 12.56
C GLU A 222 20.92 -0.43 11.86
#